data_55a6fce69f572f4bd724563bd54302a5
#
_entry.id   55a6fce69f572f4bd724563bd54302a5
#
_cell.length_a   1.000
_cell.length_b   1.000
_cell.length_c   1.000
_cell.angle_alpha   90.00
_cell.angle_beta   90.00
_cell.angle_gamma   90.00
#
_symmetry.space_group_name_H-M   'P 1'
#
loop_
_entity.id
_entity.type
_entity.pdbx_description
1 polymer ?
#
loop_
_entity_poly.entity_id
_entity_poly.type
_entity_poly.pdbx_seq_one_letter_code
_entity_poly.pdbx_strand_id
1 'polypeptide(L)'
;MLPNLQETPLAKAPAKKASAKKPAAKPAAAKIQPVKEALTKSALVNLIAEQNGLTRSVAQGVLATIEGAMAGSIHPRGVGEFTLPGLLKISLRKVPARKAGTMIRNPSTGEMVPGAAKPASVRVKIRPLSKLKAATVG
;
A
#
# COMPACT_ATOMS: atom_id res chain seq x y z
N MET A 1 -74.54 17.97 -0.28
CA MET A 1 -74.13 17.08 0.82
C MET A 1 -72.72 16.56 0.48
N LEU A 2 -71.72 17.18 1.02
CA LEU A 2 -70.35 16.66 1.03
C LEU A 2 -70.17 15.81 2.29
N PRO A 3 -69.32 14.81 2.23
CA PRO A 3 -68.28 14.74 3.23
C PRO A 3 -66.91 14.38 2.67
N ASN A 4 -66.02 15.20 3.01
CA ASN A 4 -64.88 14.97 3.89
C ASN A 4 -63.67 14.25 3.27
N LEU A 5 -62.79 15.10 2.80
CA LEU A 5 -61.40 14.83 2.57
C LEU A 5 -60.70 14.53 3.90
N GLN A 6 -60.28 13.31 4.10
CA GLN A 6 -59.35 12.98 5.18
C GLN A 6 -57.94 13.02 4.62
N GLU A 7 -57.24 14.03 5.01
CA GLU A 7 -55.79 14.13 4.88
C GLU A 7 -55.11 13.02 5.67
N THR A 8 -54.32 12.24 4.97
CA THR A 8 -53.38 11.33 5.61
C THR A 8 -52.12 12.08 6.02
N PRO A 9 -51.73 12.10 7.29
CA PRO A 9 -50.48 12.74 7.67
C PRO A 9 -49.28 11.90 7.26
N LEU A 10 -48.37 12.57 6.58
CA LEU A 10 -47.04 12.12 6.20
C LEU A 10 -46.28 11.64 7.42
N ALA A 11 -46.03 10.35 7.51
CA ALA A 11 -45.24 9.77 8.58
C ALA A 11 -43.77 10.22 8.46
N LYS A 12 -43.39 11.00 9.44
CA LYS A 12 -42.03 11.49 9.67
C LYS A 12 -41.13 10.31 10.01
N ALA A 13 -40.17 10.01 9.12
CA ALA A 13 -39.15 9.01 9.39
C ALA A 13 -38.28 9.42 10.58
N PRO A 14 -37.99 8.53 11.53
CA PRO A 14 -37.12 8.85 12.64
C PRO A 14 -35.68 8.94 12.17
N ALA A 15 -35.04 10.05 12.49
CA ALA A 15 -33.63 10.28 12.31
C ALA A 15 -32.83 9.18 13.03
N LYS A 16 -32.08 8.43 12.29
CA LYS A 16 -31.17 7.39 12.79
C LYS A 16 -30.04 8.08 13.55
N LYS A 17 -30.05 7.92 14.87
CA LYS A 17 -29.01 8.38 15.78
C LYS A 17 -27.66 7.91 15.27
N ALA A 18 -26.77 8.84 15.08
CA ALA A 18 -25.36 8.58 14.84
C ALA A 18 -24.80 7.75 16.01
N SER A 19 -24.38 6.55 15.69
CA SER A 19 -23.70 5.66 16.61
C SER A 19 -22.39 6.31 17.07
N ALA A 20 -22.24 6.42 18.37
CA ALA A 20 -21.09 6.99 19.03
C ALA A 20 -19.79 6.33 18.53
N LYS A 21 -18.90 7.17 18.07
CA LYS A 21 -17.53 6.84 17.70
C LYS A 21 -16.80 6.30 18.93
N LYS A 22 -16.65 5.00 19.00
CA LYS A 22 -15.84 4.32 20.00
C LYS A 22 -14.41 4.88 19.87
N PRO A 23 -13.77 5.37 20.93
CA PRO A 23 -12.41 5.87 20.82
C PRO A 23 -11.50 4.73 20.37
N ALA A 24 -10.83 4.94 19.25
CA ALA A 24 -9.82 4.03 18.76
C ALA A 24 -8.75 3.92 19.85
N ALA A 25 -8.63 2.75 20.44
CA ALA A 25 -7.51 2.40 21.30
C ALA A 25 -6.23 2.68 20.51
N LYS A 26 -5.33 3.52 21.07
CA LYS A 26 -4.00 3.71 20.55
C LYS A 26 -3.38 2.33 20.32
N PRO A 27 -2.86 2.03 19.13
CA PRO A 27 -2.13 0.79 18.95
C PRO A 27 -0.97 0.80 19.93
N ALA A 28 -1.02 -0.11 20.91
CA ALA A 28 0.12 -0.38 21.76
C ALA A 28 1.29 -0.69 20.84
N ALA A 29 2.41 0.01 21.04
CA ALA A 29 3.62 -0.24 20.28
C ALA A 29 3.95 -1.72 20.39
N ALA A 30 3.68 -2.49 19.36
CA ALA A 30 3.94 -3.91 19.32
C ALA A 30 5.45 -4.08 19.55
N LYS A 31 5.82 -4.79 20.62
CA LYS A 31 7.22 -5.14 20.91
C LYS A 31 7.73 -5.92 19.71
N ILE A 32 8.72 -5.38 19.03
CA ILE A 32 9.35 -6.04 17.89
C ILE A 32 10.06 -7.28 18.43
N GLN A 33 9.52 -8.45 18.15
CA GLN A 33 10.17 -9.72 18.48
C GLN A 33 10.99 -10.18 17.28
N PRO A 34 12.24 -10.61 17.49
CA PRO A 34 13.06 -11.12 16.41
C PRO A 34 12.46 -12.43 15.87
N VAL A 35 12.14 -12.44 14.57
CA VAL A 35 11.64 -13.62 13.89
C VAL A 35 12.84 -14.40 13.34
N LYS A 36 13.01 -15.64 13.78
CA LYS A 36 14.17 -16.48 13.41
C LYS A 36 14.00 -17.17 12.05
N GLU A 37 12.78 -17.24 11.53
CA GLU A 37 12.46 -17.90 10.27
C GLU A 37 11.84 -16.94 9.27
N ALA A 38 12.00 -17.24 7.98
CA ALA A 38 11.36 -16.45 6.94
C ALA A 38 9.83 -16.57 7.03
N LEU A 39 9.16 -15.43 7.23
CA LEU A 39 7.71 -15.38 7.31
C LEU A 39 7.09 -15.68 5.94
N THR A 40 6.38 -16.79 5.84
CA THR A 40 5.50 -17.08 4.71
C THR A 40 4.24 -16.23 4.80
N LYS A 41 3.50 -16.11 3.68
CA LYS A 41 2.21 -15.38 3.66
C LYS A 41 1.25 -15.88 4.74
N SER A 42 1.15 -17.20 4.90
CA SER A 42 0.29 -17.83 5.92
C SER A 42 0.73 -17.50 7.34
N ALA A 43 2.05 -17.56 7.62
CA ALA A 43 2.61 -17.21 8.92
C ALA A 43 2.37 -15.72 9.24
N LEU A 44 2.53 -14.84 8.26
CA LEU A 44 2.26 -13.41 8.44
C LEU A 44 0.78 -13.14 8.75
N VAL A 45 -0.15 -13.81 8.06
CA VAL A 45 -1.59 -13.70 8.33
C VAL A 45 -1.93 -14.16 9.74
N ASN A 46 -1.37 -15.30 10.17
CA ASN A 46 -1.58 -15.81 11.53
C ASN A 46 -1.05 -14.83 12.58
N LEU A 47 0.15 -14.31 12.39
CA LEU A 47 0.76 -13.32 13.28
C LEU A 47 -0.08 -12.04 13.39
N ILE A 48 -0.61 -11.54 12.28
CA ILE A 48 -1.53 -10.39 12.28
C ILE A 48 -2.81 -10.71 13.05
N ALA A 49 -3.38 -11.90 12.83
CA ALA A 49 -4.58 -12.34 13.52
C ALA A 49 -4.38 -12.42 15.05
N GLU A 50 -3.30 -13.04 15.49
CA GLU A 50 -2.96 -13.20 16.90
C GLU A 50 -2.69 -11.86 17.59
N GLN A 51 -1.86 -11.01 17.00
CA GLN A 51 -1.49 -9.73 17.62
C GLN A 51 -2.65 -8.73 17.71
N ASN A 52 -3.62 -8.81 16.82
CA ASN A 52 -4.74 -7.89 16.77
C ASN A 52 -6.06 -8.51 17.25
N GLY A 53 -6.10 -9.77 17.65
CA GLY A 53 -7.30 -10.48 18.04
C GLY A 53 -8.33 -10.59 16.89
N LEU A 54 -7.85 -10.69 15.67
CA LEU A 54 -8.66 -10.79 14.46
C LEU A 54 -8.82 -12.26 14.03
N THR A 55 -9.90 -12.55 13.30
CA THR A 55 -9.99 -13.84 12.64
C THR A 55 -9.02 -13.91 11.46
N ARG A 56 -8.54 -15.10 11.13
CA ARG A 56 -7.63 -15.33 10.01
C ARG A 56 -8.16 -14.76 8.68
N SER A 57 -9.47 -14.87 8.45
CA SER A 57 -10.11 -14.33 7.26
C SER A 57 -9.99 -12.81 7.18
N VAL A 58 -10.25 -12.12 8.29
CA VAL A 58 -10.11 -10.65 8.37
C VAL A 58 -8.66 -10.22 8.21
N ALA A 59 -7.72 -10.91 8.85
CA ALA A 59 -6.29 -10.64 8.72
C ALA A 59 -5.80 -10.81 7.27
N GLN A 60 -6.30 -11.83 6.57
CA GLN A 60 -6.02 -12.03 5.14
C GLN A 60 -6.58 -10.89 4.29
N GLY A 61 -7.79 -10.41 4.58
CA GLY A 61 -8.40 -9.27 3.91
C GLY A 61 -7.59 -7.98 4.10
N VAL A 62 -7.12 -7.73 5.31
CA VAL A 62 -6.25 -6.58 5.61
C VAL A 62 -4.96 -6.63 4.78
N LEU A 63 -4.30 -7.80 4.73
CA LEU A 63 -3.08 -7.98 3.96
C LEU A 63 -3.34 -7.78 2.46
N ALA A 64 -4.43 -8.34 1.93
CA ALA A 64 -4.83 -8.17 0.54
C ALA A 64 -5.12 -6.70 0.19
N THR A 65 -5.71 -5.94 1.10
CA THR A 65 -5.95 -4.50 0.93
C THR A 65 -4.64 -3.74 0.82
N ILE A 66 -3.65 -4.05 1.67
CA ILE A 66 -2.32 -3.43 1.63
C ILE A 66 -1.60 -3.78 0.32
N GLU A 67 -1.63 -5.05 -0.09
CA GLU A 67 -1.07 -5.53 -1.36
C GLU A 67 -1.72 -4.80 -2.55
N GLY A 68 -3.05 -4.68 -2.56
CA GLY A 68 -3.82 -3.99 -3.60
C GLY A 68 -3.53 -2.49 -3.67
N ALA A 69 -3.48 -1.82 -2.52
CA ALA A 69 -3.14 -0.40 -2.45
C ALA A 69 -1.71 -0.13 -2.95
N MET A 70 -0.76 -0.99 -2.58
CA MET A 70 0.61 -0.92 -3.06
C MET A 70 0.67 -1.10 -4.58
N ALA A 71 0.09 -2.18 -5.10
CA ALA A 71 0.07 -2.48 -6.53
C ALA A 71 -0.63 -1.38 -7.33
N GLY A 72 -1.77 -0.88 -6.87
CA GLY A 72 -2.51 0.20 -7.51
C GLY A 72 -1.74 1.52 -7.56
N SER A 73 -1.04 1.85 -6.48
CA SER A 73 -0.21 3.06 -6.42
C SER A 73 1.01 3.00 -7.35
N ILE A 74 1.60 1.80 -7.51
CA ILE A 74 2.78 1.58 -8.36
C ILE A 74 2.39 1.33 -9.82
N HIS A 75 1.12 1.17 -10.13
CA HIS A 75 0.68 0.96 -11.51
C HIS A 75 1.13 2.13 -12.41
N PRO A 76 1.49 1.89 -13.69
CA PRO A 76 1.94 2.95 -14.64
C PRO A 76 0.96 4.12 -14.80
N ARG A 77 -0.33 3.88 -14.55
CA ARG A 77 -1.41 4.89 -14.54
C ARG A 77 -1.72 5.43 -13.14
N GLY A 78 -1.10 4.88 -12.10
CA GLY A 78 -1.23 5.33 -10.71
C GLY A 78 -0.32 6.51 -10.41
N VAL A 79 -0.24 6.86 -9.13
CA VAL A 79 0.61 7.96 -8.63
C VAL A 79 2.10 7.69 -8.87
N GLY A 80 2.49 6.41 -9.01
CA GLY A 80 3.88 5.99 -9.19
C GLY A 80 4.71 6.00 -7.89
N GLU A 81 4.05 6.21 -6.76
CA GLU A 81 4.70 6.23 -5.46
C GLU A 81 3.79 5.62 -4.39
N PHE A 82 4.37 4.81 -3.53
CA PHE A 82 3.70 4.24 -2.36
C PHE A 82 4.63 4.35 -1.14
N THR A 83 4.09 4.87 -0.04
CA THR A 83 4.83 4.98 1.21
C THR A 83 4.14 4.18 2.29
N LEU A 84 4.82 3.16 2.82
CA LEU A 84 4.41 2.49 4.04
C LEU A 84 5.06 3.22 5.22
N PRO A 85 4.26 3.89 6.07
CA PRO A 85 4.78 4.81 7.10
C PRO A 85 5.83 4.16 7.99
N GLY A 86 7.01 4.75 8.05
CA GLY A 86 8.11 4.30 8.89
C GLY A 86 8.93 3.14 8.32
N LEU A 87 8.41 2.32 7.42
CA LEU A 87 9.07 1.11 6.93
C LEU A 87 9.77 1.33 5.60
N LEU A 88 9.02 1.63 4.54
CA LEU A 88 9.61 1.74 3.21
C LEU A 88 8.83 2.73 2.32
N LYS A 89 9.55 3.26 1.35
CA LYS A 89 8.99 4.06 0.26
C LYS A 89 9.35 3.38 -1.06
N ILE A 90 8.34 3.13 -1.87
CA ILE A 90 8.45 2.58 -3.22
C ILE A 90 8.16 3.69 -4.20
N SER A 91 8.99 3.86 -5.21
CA SER A 91 8.76 4.84 -6.27
C SER A 91 9.10 4.26 -7.64
N LEU A 92 8.31 4.62 -8.64
CA LEU A 92 8.56 4.28 -10.02
C LEU A 92 9.50 5.30 -10.66
N ARG A 93 10.50 4.80 -11.35
CA ARG A 93 11.35 5.62 -12.22
C ARG A 93 11.17 5.19 -13.67
N LYS A 94 10.61 6.08 -14.46
CA LYS A 94 10.52 5.88 -15.92
C LYS A 94 11.91 6.07 -16.52
N VAL A 95 12.38 5.08 -17.23
CA VAL A 95 13.64 5.15 -18.00
C VAL A 95 13.25 5.36 -19.46
N PRO A 96 13.64 6.48 -20.07
CA PRO A 96 13.29 6.76 -21.47
C PRO A 96 13.90 5.73 -22.41
N ALA A 97 13.25 5.54 -23.54
CA ALA A 97 13.78 4.72 -24.62
C ALA A 97 15.10 5.32 -25.11
N ARG A 98 16.04 4.46 -25.45
CA ARG A 98 17.30 4.84 -26.07
C ARG A 98 17.30 4.38 -27.52
N LYS A 99 17.57 5.30 -28.45
CA LYS A 99 17.71 4.98 -29.85
C LYS A 99 19.01 4.19 -30.11
N ALA A 100 19.00 3.34 -31.11
CA ALA A 100 20.23 2.69 -31.61
C ALA A 100 21.25 3.74 -32.05
N GLY A 101 22.51 3.48 -31.83
CA GLY A 101 23.59 4.41 -32.21
C GLY A 101 23.88 5.53 -31.21
N THR A 102 23.15 5.59 -30.08
CA THR A 102 23.52 6.52 -28.98
C THR A 102 24.87 6.12 -28.42
N MET A 103 25.87 7.00 -28.50
CA MET A 103 27.21 6.76 -28.00
C MET A 103 27.18 6.56 -26.47
N ILE A 104 27.73 5.45 -26.02
CA ILE A 104 27.88 5.08 -24.62
C ILE A 104 29.34 4.88 -24.31
N ARG A 105 29.79 5.47 -23.21
CA ARG A 105 31.15 5.23 -22.73
C ARG A 105 31.23 3.81 -22.15
N ASN A 106 32.12 3.01 -22.69
CA ASN A 106 32.43 1.69 -22.15
C ASN A 106 33.18 1.87 -20.81
N PRO A 107 32.68 1.34 -19.68
CA PRO A 107 33.30 1.52 -18.37
C PRO A 107 34.67 0.80 -18.29
N SER A 108 34.93 -0.19 -19.15
CA SER A 108 36.14 -1.02 -19.15
C SER A 108 37.27 -0.40 -19.95
N THR A 109 36.98 0.10 -21.16
CA THR A 109 37.98 0.65 -22.08
C THR A 109 37.99 2.16 -22.17
N GLY A 110 36.93 2.81 -21.66
CA GLY A 110 36.76 4.26 -21.75
C GLY A 110 36.30 4.78 -23.11
N GLU A 111 36.23 3.90 -24.12
CA GLU A 111 35.86 4.25 -25.49
C GLU A 111 34.37 4.48 -25.68
N MET A 112 34.03 5.32 -26.65
CA MET A 112 32.62 5.59 -27.01
C MET A 112 32.15 4.54 -28.02
N VAL A 113 31.24 3.66 -27.58
CA VAL A 113 30.67 2.58 -28.39
C VAL A 113 29.22 2.87 -28.72
N PRO A 114 28.75 2.62 -29.95
CA PRO A 114 27.34 2.77 -30.27
C PRO A 114 26.51 1.74 -29.48
N GLY A 115 25.64 2.22 -28.63
CA GLY A 115 24.76 1.37 -27.81
C GLY A 115 23.57 0.82 -28.59
N ALA A 116 23.14 -0.38 -28.24
CA ALA A 116 21.93 -0.98 -28.76
C ALA A 116 20.68 -0.19 -28.36
N ALA A 117 19.65 -0.22 -29.22
CA ALA A 117 18.35 0.34 -28.88
C ALA A 117 17.78 -0.32 -27.62
N LYS A 118 17.27 0.49 -26.70
CA LYS A 118 16.53 -0.02 -25.52
C LYS A 118 15.16 0.60 -25.50
N PRO A 119 14.09 -0.20 -25.38
CA PRO A 119 12.74 0.33 -25.21
C PRO A 119 12.60 1.09 -23.89
N ALA A 120 11.62 1.97 -23.82
CA ALA A 120 11.25 2.61 -22.57
C ALA A 120 10.91 1.55 -21.53
N SER A 121 11.42 1.70 -20.33
CA SER A 121 11.20 0.75 -19.23
C SER A 121 10.86 1.48 -17.95
N VAL A 122 10.22 0.76 -17.03
CA VAL A 122 9.89 1.29 -15.71
C VAL A 122 10.69 0.50 -14.67
N ARG A 123 11.40 1.22 -13.80
CA ARG A 123 12.15 0.62 -12.70
C ARG A 123 11.48 0.96 -11.39
N VAL A 124 11.36 -0.03 -10.54
CA VAL A 124 10.89 0.14 -9.16
C VAL A 124 12.09 0.46 -8.28
N LYS A 125 12.01 1.55 -7.54
CA LYS A 125 13.01 1.95 -6.55
C LYS A 125 12.41 1.86 -5.16
N ILE A 126 13.04 1.09 -4.28
CA ILE A 126 12.62 0.90 -2.90
C ILE A 126 13.64 1.61 -2.00
N ARG A 127 13.15 2.41 -1.06
CA ARG A 127 13.97 3.08 -0.05
C ARG A 127 13.49 2.69 1.35
N PRO A 128 14.35 2.14 2.21
CA PRO A 128 14.01 1.90 3.60
C PRO A 128 13.90 3.23 4.35
N LEU A 129 12.93 3.32 5.24
CA LEU A 129 12.69 4.48 6.10
C LEU A 129 13.28 4.25 7.51
N SER A 130 13.22 5.29 8.35
CA SER A 130 13.90 5.36 9.63
C SER A 130 13.61 4.19 10.57
N LYS A 131 12.35 3.75 10.70
CA LYS A 131 11.99 2.63 11.59
C LYS A 131 12.61 1.32 11.13
N LEU A 132 12.63 1.07 9.81
CA LEU A 132 13.25 -0.14 9.29
C LEU A 132 14.76 -0.12 9.48
N LYS A 133 15.40 1.04 9.28
CA LYS A 133 16.84 1.21 9.54
C LYS A 133 17.16 1.04 11.02
N ALA A 134 16.36 1.60 11.91
CA ALA A 134 16.56 1.45 13.35
C ALA A 134 16.44 0.00 13.79
N ALA A 135 15.53 -0.77 13.19
CA ALA A 135 15.38 -2.19 13.50
C ALA A 135 16.57 -3.08 13.05
N THR A 136 17.42 -2.58 12.13
CA THR A 136 18.60 -3.33 11.65
C THR A 136 19.88 -2.98 12.40
N VAL A 137 19.89 -1.91 13.20
CA VAL A 137 21.08 -1.41 13.92
C VAL A 137 21.04 -1.82 15.40
N GLY A 138 19.93 -2.41 15.87
CA GLY A 138 19.73 -2.85 17.26
C GLY A 138 20.40 -4.18 17.59
#